data_2f39cdda77f69bc0b5cad2181ee18f4e
#
_entry.id   2f39cdda77f69bc0b5cad2181ee18f4e
#
_cell.length_a   1.000
_cell.length_b   1.000
_cell.length_c   1.000
_cell.angle_alpha   90.00
_cell.angle_beta   90.00
_cell.angle_gamma   90.00
#
_symmetry.space_group_name_H-M   'P 1'
#
loop_
_entity.id
_entity.type
_entity.pdbx_description
1 polymer ?
#
loop_
_entity_poly.entity_id
_entity_poly.type
_entity_poly.pdbx_seq_one_letter_code
_entity_poly.pdbx_strand_id
1 'polypeptide(L)'
;MTDYSTLMHSPGSESRHQCLIYNGAPSQKLSLLARALQTKLVEGYRCLYLNSPPMVAGMRSTLASMDSDIAELVKDSLILSSDTVSSGKNFDSGVMLGKLEDLLDKAIKDGYKGLWASGDMTWEFGPSKDFSKLMEYELGLEEIFHRRKELCGICQYHHDTLPRDAMRQSLLIHPTVVINETLKIINPHYLKFKWPTDINTNQKLDKMLAELCKQ
;
A
#
# COMPACT_ATOMS: atom_id res chain seq x y z
N MET A 1 15.74 -9.70 19.17
CA MET A 1 14.31 -9.76 18.82
C MET A 1 13.94 -8.42 18.25
N THR A 2 13.72 -8.32 16.93
CA THR A 2 13.34 -7.08 16.28
C THR A 2 11.90 -6.78 16.69
N ASP A 3 11.66 -5.63 17.26
CA ASP A 3 10.32 -5.21 17.71
C ASP A 3 9.47 -4.86 16.48
N TYR A 4 8.65 -5.81 16.04
CA TYR A 4 7.72 -5.65 14.92
C TYR A 4 6.49 -4.80 15.27
N SER A 5 6.38 -4.32 16.51
CA SER A 5 5.30 -3.43 16.94
C SER A 5 5.28 -2.12 16.14
N THR A 6 6.42 -1.77 15.56
CA THR A 6 6.62 -0.52 14.80
C THR A 6 5.70 -0.37 13.57
N LEU A 7 5.35 -1.47 12.89
CA LEU A 7 4.38 -1.45 11.77
C LEU A 7 2.92 -1.46 12.25
N MET A 8 2.70 -1.83 13.50
CA MET A 8 1.38 -2.21 14.00
C MET A 8 0.66 -1.10 14.75
N HIS A 9 1.38 -0.26 15.48
CA HIS A 9 0.79 0.78 16.32
C HIS A 9 0.78 2.11 15.60
N SER A 10 -0.40 2.55 15.22
CA SER A 10 -0.62 3.85 14.61
C SER A 10 -1.23 4.82 15.61
N PRO A 11 -0.51 5.84 16.06
CA PRO A 11 -1.15 6.96 16.73
C PRO A 11 -1.79 7.86 15.66
N GLY A 12 -3.12 7.84 15.57
CA GLY A 12 -3.90 8.82 14.82
C GLY A 12 -4.15 8.51 13.33
N SER A 13 -4.96 9.34 12.69
CA SER A 13 -5.42 9.21 11.30
C SER A 13 -4.30 9.35 10.26
N GLU A 14 -3.16 9.91 10.64
CA GLU A 14 -2.03 10.21 9.74
C GLU A 14 -1.20 8.98 9.35
N SER A 15 -1.40 7.83 9.98
CA SER A 15 -0.62 6.61 9.75
C SER A 15 -1.35 5.52 8.97
N ARG A 16 -2.51 5.84 8.37
CA ARG A 16 -3.29 4.85 7.61
C ARG A 16 -2.70 4.53 6.25
N HIS A 17 -2.05 5.50 5.61
CA HIS A 17 -1.34 5.33 4.35
C HIS A 17 0.17 5.33 4.61
N GLN A 18 0.79 4.16 4.52
CA GLN A 18 2.20 3.96 4.84
C GLN A 18 2.99 3.56 3.60
N CYS A 19 4.24 3.97 3.56
CA CYS A 19 5.21 3.55 2.55
C CYS A 19 6.26 2.64 3.22
N LEU A 20 6.47 1.44 2.67
CA LEU A 20 7.60 0.60 3.01
C LEU A 20 8.67 0.72 1.93
N ILE A 21 9.78 1.38 2.24
CA ILE A 21 10.95 1.43 1.37
C ILE A 21 11.94 0.36 1.81
N TYR A 22 12.34 -0.50 0.89
CA TYR A 22 13.24 -1.59 1.20
C TYR A 22 14.22 -1.88 0.05
N ASN A 23 15.35 -2.49 0.39
CA ASN A 23 16.34 -3.04 -0.52
C ASN A 23 16.48 -4.56 -0.33
N GLY A 24 17.25 -5.21 -1.20
CA GLY A 24 17.46 -6.65 -1.17
C GLY A 24 16.29 -7.45 -1.75
N ALA A 25 16.27 -8.76 -1.55
CA ALA A 25 15.26 -9.62 -2.15
C ALA A 25 13.86 -9.36 -1.56
N PRO A 26 12.83 -9.13 -2.41
CA PRO A 26 11.45 -8.90 -1.94
C PRO A 26 10.92 -10.02 -1.02
N SER A 27 11.33 -11.27 -1.25
CA SER A 27 10.95 -12.42 -0.42
C SER A 27 11.38 -12.31 1.04
N GLN A 28 12.43 -11.54 1.34
CA GLN A 28 12.89 -11.30 2.70
C GLN A 28 11.87 -10.50 3.52
N LYS A 29 10.96 -9.78 2.86
CA LYS A 29 9.92 -8.97 3.51
C LYS A 29 8.64 -9.75 3.81
N LEU A 30 8.53 -11.00 3.34
CA LEU A 30 7.32 -11.80 3.51
C LEU A 30 6.95 -12.01 4.98
N SER A 31 7.93 -12.33 5.84
CA SER A 31 7.65 -12.55 7.26
C SER A 31 7.13 -11.31 7.97
N LEU A 32 7.68 -10.13 7.64
CA LEU A 32 7.21 -8.85 8.14
C LEU A 32 5.76 -8.57 7.72
N LEU A 33 5.49 -8.68 6.43
CA LEU A 33 4.18 -8.42 5.85
C LEU A 33 3.13 -9.44 6.32
N ALA A 34 3.51 -10.71 6.47
CA ALA A 34 2.64 -11.74 6.99
C ALA A 34 2.21 -11.46 8.44
N ARG A 35 3.13 -10.98 9.29
CA ARG A 35 2.80 -10.55 10.65
C ARG A 35 1.87 -9.33 10.66
N ALA A 36 2.11 -8.35 9.77
CA ALA A 36 1.22 -7.22 9.62
C ALA A 36 -0.19 -7.66 9.22
N LEU A 37 -0.31 -8.54 8.23
CA LEU A 37 -1.57 -9.16 7.82
C LEU A 37 -2.26 -9.87 8.99
N GLN A 38 -1.53 -10.72 9.70
CA GLN A 38 -2.06 -11.45 10.87
C GLN A 38 -2.65 -10.49 11.91
N THR A 39 -1.92 -9.44 12.27
CA THR A 39 -2.40 -8.45 13.24
C THR A 39 -3.67 -7.78 12.76
N LYS A 40 -3.73 -7.38 11.49
CA LYS A 40 -4.91 -6.72 10.93
C LYS A 40 -6.12 -7.63 10.83
N LEU A 41 -5.92 -8.91 10.53
CA LEU A 41 -6.96 -9.93 10.58
C LEU A 41 -7.53 -10.07 11.99
N VAL A 42 -6.67 -10.16 13.01
CA VAL A 42 -7.08 -10.22 14.43
C VAL A 42 -7.79 -8.94 14.88
N GLU A 43 -7.39 -7.79 14.36
CA GLU A 43 -8.08 -6.50 14.59
C GLU A 43 -9.45 -6.41 13.93
N GLY A 44 -9.85 -7.38 13.08
CA GLY A 44 -11.14 -7.46 12.41
C GLY A 44 -11.18 -6.76 11.04
N TYR A 45 -10.05 -6.48 10.43
CA TYR A 45 -9.99 -6.00 9.04
C TYR A 45 -10.07 -7.16 8.06
N ARG A 46 -10.73 -6.92 6.92
CA ARG A 46 -10.46 -7.71 5.72
C ARG A 46 -9.12 -7.28 5.14
N CYS A 47 -8.30 -8.24 4.68
CA CYS A 47 -6.96 -7.95 4.19
C CYS A 47 -6.83 -8.24 2.69
N LEU A 48 -6.06 -7.39 1.99
CA LEU A 48 -5.71 -7.54 0.59
C LEU A 48 -4.19 -7.50 0.44
N TYR A 49 -3.62 -8.52 -0.20
CA TYR A 49 -2.21 -8.54 -0.58
C TYR A 49 -2.09 -8.64 -2.10
N LEU A 50 -1.56 -7.60 -2.72
CA LEU A 50 -1.35 -7.48 -4.16
C LEU A 50 0.13 -7.56 -4.46
N ASN A 51 0.54 -8.58 -5.22
CA ASN A 51 1.95 -8.75 -5.59
C ASN A 51 2.08 -9.73 -6.77
N SER A 52 3.30 -9.88 -7.29
CA SER A 52 3.60 -10.86 -8.33
C SER A 52 3.25 -12.29 -7.93
N PRO A 53 2.96 -13.20 -8.88
CA PRO A 53 2.59 -14.58 -8.58
C PRO A 53 3.58 -15.31 -7.65
N PRO A 54 4.91 -15.18 -7.81
CA PRO A 54 5.87 -15.81 -6.88
C PRO A 54 5.75 -15.27 -5.45
N MET A 55 5.52 -13.96 -5.30
CA MET A 55 5.38 -13.33 -3.98
C MET A 55 4.05 -13.73 -3.31
N VAL A 56 2.98 -13.86 -4.08
CA VAL A 56 1.69 -14.38 -3.58
C VAL A 56 1.83 -15.83 -3.11
N ALA A 57 2.54 -16.67 -3.87
CA ALA A 57 2.83 -18.04 -3.46
C ALA A 57 3.68 -18.10 -2.18
N GLY A 58 4.72 -17.24 -2.11
CA GLY A 58 5.56 -17.10 -0.92
C GLY A 58 4.77 -16.64 0.31
N MET A 59 3.86 -15.69 0.14
CA MET A 59 2.98 -15.23 1.23
C MET A 59 2.08 -16.35 1.73
N ARG A 60 1.48 -17.16 0.84
CA ARG A 60 0.70 -18.34 1.24
C ARG A 60 1.53 -19.31 2.08
N SER A 61 2.76 -19.63 1.62
CA SER A 61 3.66 -20.53 2.35
C SER A 61 4.07 -19.97 3.71
N THR A 62 4.35 -18.67 3.78
CA THR A 62 4.72 -18.00 5.02
C THR A 62 3.57 -18.04 6.02
N LEU A 63 2.35 -17.68 5.60
CA LEU A 63 1.17 -17.72 6.46
C LEU A 63 0.84 -19.15 6.92
N ALA A 64 0.99 -20.16 6.06
CA ALA A 64 0.77 -21.56 6.41
C ALA A 64 1.79 -22.10 7.44
N SER A 65 2.99 -21.50 7.51
CA SER A 65 3.99 -21.83 8.53
C SER A 65 3.81 -21.10 9.85
N MET A 66 2.95 -20.11 9.89
CA MET A 66 2.50 -19.42 11.09
C MET A 66 1.36 -20.23 11.72
N ASP A 67 0.98 -19.90 12.92
CA ASP A 67 0.03 -20.64 13.78
C ASP A 67 -1.25 -21.12 13.06
N SER A 68 -1.73 -22.34 13.42
CA SER A 68 -2.89 -23.02 12.80
C SER A 68 -4.20 -22.23 12.91
N ASP A 69 -4.38 -21.41 13.94
CA ASP A 69 -5.58 -20.61 14.14
C ASP A 69 -5.74 -19.51 13.09
N ILE A 70 -4.66 -19.15 12.40
CA ILE A 70 -4.67 -18.19 11.29
C ILE A 70 -5.30 -18.80 10.04
N ALA A 71 -5.19 -20.09 9.83
CA ALA A 71 -5.71 -20.76 8.64
C ALA A 71 -7.24 -20.59 8.48
N GLU A 72 -7.98 -20.55 9.58
CA GLU A 72 -9.41 -20.28 9.58
C GLU A 72 -9.74 -18.80 9.34
N LEU A 73 -9.00 -17.88 10.00
CA LEU A 73 -9.15 -16.43 9.80
C LEU A 73 -8.82 -15.99 8.36
N VAL A 74 -7.86 -16.65 7.73
CA VAL A 74 -7.42 -16.35 6.35
C VAL A 74 -8.47 -16.70 5.31
N LYS A 75 -9.33 -17.70 5.56
CA LYS A 75 -10.19 -18.32 4.55
C LYS A 75 -11.13 -17.35 3.86
N ASP A 76 -11.75 -16.43 4.61
CA ASP A 76 -12.74 -15.47 4.08
C ASP A 76 -12.29 -14.01 4.21
N SER A 77 -11.26 -13.77 5.02
CA SER A 77 -10.82 -12.42 5.40
C SER A 77 -9.56 -11.96 4.66
N LEU A 78 -8.87 -12.84 3.93
CA LEU A 78 -7.66 -12.51 3.18
C LEU A 78 -7.80 -12.78 1.69
N ILE A 79 -7.56 -11.75 0.89
CA ILE A 79 -7.49 -11.81 -0.56
C ILE A 79 -6.02 -11.75 -0.95
N LEU A 80 -5.52 -12.81 -1.58
CA LEU A 80 -4.19 -12.84 -2.19
C LEU A 80 -4.38 -12.77 -3.70
N SER A 81 -3.95 -11.68 -4.32
CA SER A 81 -4.16 -11.43 -5.73
C SER A 81 -2.90 -11.03 -6.46
N SER A 82 -2.75 -11.55 -7.67
CA SER A 82 -1.78 -11.12 -8.67
C SER A 82 -2.46 -10.64 -9.96
N ASP A 83 -3.77 -10.48 -9.96
CA ASP A 83 -4.58 -10.25 -11.17
C ASP A 83 -4.38 -8.85 -11.76
N THR A 84 -3.88 -7.89 -10.99
CA THR A 84 -3.53 -6.56 -11.45
C THR A 84 -2.43 -6.59 -12.51
N VAL A 85 -1.60 -7.63 -12.52
CA VAL A 85 -0.50 -7.81 -13.48
C VAL A 85 -1.01 -8.09 -14.90
N SER A 86 -2.16 -8.72 -15.04
CA SER A 86 -2.73 -9.05 -16.35
C SER A 86 -3.15 -7.81 -17.14
N SER A 87 -3.33 -6.69 -16.50
CA SER A 87 -3.61 -5.39 -17.13
C SER A 87 -2.34 -4.61 -17.52
N GLY A 88 -1.16 -5.18 -17.39
CA GLY A 88 0.14 -4.52 -17.57
C GLY A 88 0.43 -3.85 -18.90
N LYS A 89 -0.35 -4.10 -19.96
CA LYS A 89 -0.31 -3.31 -21.20
C LYS A 89 -1.24 -2.09 -21.17
N ASN A 90 -2.27 -2.11 -20.32
CA ASN A 90 -3.31 -1.10 -20.23
C ASN A 90 -3.65 -0.82 -18.76
N PHE A 91 -2.65 -0.58 -17.91
CA PHE A 91 -2.92 -0.18 -16.53
C PHE A 91 -3.77 1.10 -16.54
N ASP A 92 -4.92 1.00 -15.88
CA ASP A 92 -5.85 2.10 -15.69
C ASP A 92 -5.99 2.35 -14.18
N SER A 93 -5.48 3.49 -13.73
CA SER A 93 -5.51 3.88 -12.32
C SER A 93 -6.93 4.00 -11.78
N GLY A 94 -7.86 4.54 -12.59
CA GLY A 94 -9.26 4.69 -12.19
C GLY A 94 -9.97 3.36 -11.99
N VAL A 95 -9.75 2.40 -12.89
CA VAL A 95 -10.29 1.04 -12.75
C VAL A 95 -9.73 0.35 -11.51
N MET A 96 -8.44 0.52 -11.24
CA MET A 96 -7.80 -0.10 -10.08
C MET A 96 -8.29 0.49 -8.77
N LEU A 97 -8.40 1.81 -8.70
CA LEU A 97 -8.93 2.51 -7.54
C LEU A 97 -10.40 2.17 -7.29
N GLY A 98 -11.22 2.08 -8.36
CA GLY A 98 -12.61 1.65 -8.25
C GLY A 98 -12.74 0.24 -7.67
N LYS A 99 -11.94 -0.72 -8.13
CA LYS A 99 -11.91 -2.08 -7.54
C LYS A 99 -11.53 -2.08 -6.06
N LEU A 100 -10.61 -1.21 -5.65
CA LEU A 100 -10.23 -1.10 -4.25
C LEU A 100 -11.39 -0.55 -3.41
N GLU A 101 -12.12 0.45 -3.89
CA GLU A 101 -13.31 0.96 -3.20
C GLU A 101 -14.43 -0.08 -3.13
N ASP A 102 -14.68 -0.83 -4.21
CA ASP A 102 -15.66 -1.94 -4.21
C ASP A 102 -15.31 -3.01 -3.17
N LEU A 103 -14.02 -3.35 -3.05
CA LEU A 103 -13.54 -4.30 -2.03
C LEU A 103 -13.70 -3.76 -0.61
N LEU A 104 -13.46 -2.47 -0.41
CA LEU A 104 -13.68 -1.80 0.87
C LEU A 104 -15.17 -1.80 1.25
N ASP A 105 -16.04 -1.43 0.32
CA ASP A 105 -17.49 -1.41 0.54
C ASP A 105 -18.02 -2.81 0.85
N LYS A 106 -17.52 -3.81 0.12
CA LYS A 106 -17.83 -5.21 0.41
C LYS A 106 -17.34 -5.62 1.79
N ALA A 107 -16.12 -5.24 2.19
CA ALA A 107 -15.60 -5.57 3.52
C ALA A 107 -16.49 -4.99 4.62
N ILE A 108 -16.90 -3.73 4.51
CA ILE A 108 -17.79 -3.08 5.47
C ILE A 108 -19.16 -3.78 5.52
N LYS A 109 -19.73 -4.08 4.35
CA LYS A 109 -21.00 -4.79 4.24
C LYS A 109 -20.97 -6.19 4.86
N ASP A 110 -19.84 -6.89 4.73
CA ASP A 110 -19.61 -8.22 5.30
C ASP A 110 -19.30 -8.16 6.81
N GLY A 111 -19.30 -6.96 7.43
CA GLY A 111 -19.13 -6.76 8.88
C GLY A 111 -17.69 -6.60 9.34
N TYR A 112 -16.73 -6.45 8.43
CA TYR A 112 -15.35 -6.13 8.79
C TYR A 112 -15.21 -4.65 9.21
N LYS A 113 -14.20 -4.38 10.02
CA LYS A 113 -13.85 -3.03 10.46
C LYS A 113 -13.45 -2.09 9.30
N GLY A 114 -12.99 -2.68 8.22
CA GLY A 114 -12.55 -2.01 7.01
C GLY A 114 -11.65 -2.92 6.17
N LEU A 115 -10.87 -2.32 5.28
CA LEU A 115 -9.91 -3.00 4.43
C LEU A 115 -8.49 -2.56 4.77
N TRP A 116 -7.59 -3.53 5.01
CA TRP A 116 -6.16 -3.29 5.04
C TRP A 116 -5.53 -3.84 3.76
N ALA A 117 -4.87 -2.99 2.99
CA ALA A 117 -4.28 -3.35 1.71
C ALA A 117 -2.76 -3.22 1.72
N SER A 118 -2.07 -4.17 1.10
CA SER A 118 -0.65 -4.07 0.81
C SER A 118 -0.39 -4.36 -0.65
N GLY A 119 0.25 -3.42 -1.36
CA GLY A 119 0.58 -3.52 -2.78
C GLY A 119 2.06 -3.26 -3.04
N ASP A 120 2.62 -4.04 -3.97
CA ASP A 120 3.96 -3.80 -4.52
C ASP A 120 3.86 -2.81 -5.67
N MET A 121 4.64 -1.74 -5.62
CA MET A 121 4.61 -0.67 -6.61
C MET A 121 5.58 -0.92 -7.78
N THR A 122 6.25 -2.09 -7.83
CA THR A 122 7.24 -2.38 -8.87
C THR A 122 6.69 -3.14 -10.08
N TRP A 123 5.63 -3.93 -9.91
CA TRP A 123 5.13 -4.86 -10.92
C TRP A 123 3.89 -4.40 -11.66
N GLU A 124 3.15 -3.42 -11.12
CA GLU A 124 1.86 -2.99 -11.63
C GLU A 124 1.94 -2.19 -12.92
N PHE A 125 3.11 -1.63 -13.22
CA PHE A 125 3.32 -0.71 -14.34
C PHE A 125 3.83 -1.38 -15.62
N GLY A 126 3.84 -2.71 -15.63
CA GLY A 126 4.14 -3.52 -16.81
C GLY A 126 5.55 -3.39 -17.37
N PRO A 127 5.82 -3.99 -18.53
CA PRO A 127 7.17 -4.04 -19.13
C PRO A 127 7.73 -2.68 -19.52
N SER A 128 6.85 -1.73 -19.84
CA SER A 128 7.24 -0.35 -20.20
C SER A 128 7.70 0.49 -19.02
N LYS A 129 7.39 0.03 -17.78
CA LYS A 129 7.70 0.76 -16.54
C LYS A 129 7.35 2.25 -16.63
N ASP A 130 6.13 2.54 -17.03
CA ASP A 130 5.63 3.92 -17.11
C ASP A 130 5.29 4.44 -15.71
N PHE A 131 6.27 5.04 -15.06
CA PHE A 131 6.13 5.58 -13.69
C PHE A 131 5.24 6.81 -13.59
N SER A 132 4.81 7.42 -14.70
CA SER A 132 3.81 8.47 -14.66
C SER A 132 2.47 7.96 -14.14
N LYS A 133 2.13 6.72 -14.50
CA LYS A 133 0.92 6.03 -14.01
C LYS A 133 1.01 5.64 -12.53
N LEU A 134 2.21 5.35 -12.02
CA LEU A 134 2.42 5.13 -10.58
C LEU A 134 1.98 6.35 -9.80
N MET A 135 2.44 7.52 -10.22
CA MET A 135 2.11 8.76 -9.53
C MET A 135 0.62 9.09 -9.59
N GLU A 136 0.00 8.89 -10.75
CA GLU A 136 -1.44 9.04 -10.92
C GLU A 136 -2.23 8.13 -9.97
N TYR A 137 -1.84 6.86 -9.89
CA TYR A 137 -2.44 5.88 -9.00
C TYR A 137 -2.28 6.28 -7.53
N GLU A 138 -1.07 6.62 -7.10
CA GLU A 138 -0.77 7.00 -5.71
C GLU A 138 -1.52 8.26 -5.27
N LEU A 139 -1.67 9.24 -6.14
CA LEU A 139 -2.46 10.43 -5.85
C LEU A 139 -3.94 10.10 -5.66
N GLY A 140 -4.49 9.24 -6.52
CA GLY A 140 -5.86 8.76 -6.37
C GLY A 140 -6.05 7.92 -5.12
N LEU A 141 -5.06 7.08 -4.80
CA LEU A 141 -5.06 6.26 -3.59
C LEU A 141 -5.04 7.12 -2.33
N GLU A 142 -4.18 8.15 -2.27
CA GLU A 142 -4.14 9.10 -1.14
C GLU A 142 -5.48 9.82 -0.95
N GLU A 143 -6.16 10.18 -2.04
CA GLU A 143 -7.50 10.76 -2.00
C GLU A 143 -8.51 9.81 -1.34
N ILE A 144 -8.46 8.50 -1.68
CA ILE A 144 -9.32 7.50 -1.05
C ILE A 144 -8.99 7.36 0.43
N PHE A 145 -7.72 7.25 0.82
CA PHE A 145 -7.29 7.20 2.22
C PHE A 145 -7.75 8.42 3.02
N HIS A 146 -7.76 9.58 2.40
CA HIS A 146 -8.24 10.80 3.04
C HIS A 146 -9.75 10.77 3.26
N ARG A 147 -10.51 10.28 2.28
CA ARG A 147 -11.97 10.23 2.26
C ARG A 147 -12.56 9.08 3.08
N ARG A 148 -11.90 7.91 3.04
CA ARG A 148 -12.39 6.64 3.62
C ARG A 148 -11.52 6.23 4.82
N LYS A 149 -12.06 6.43 6.01
CA LYS A 149 -11.33 6.15 7.28
C LYS A 149 -11.16 4.66 7.56
N GLU A 150 -11.97 3.83 6.95
CA GLU A 150 -11.98 2.38 7.06
C GLU A 150 -10.90 1.72 6.21
N LEU A 151 -10.25 2.47 5.30
CA LEU A 151 -9.10 2.02 4.53
C LEU A 151 -7.81 2.31 5.28
N CYS A 152 -6.94 1.32 5.36
CA CYS A 152 -5.55 1.48 5.76
C CYS A 152 -4.67 0.54 4.95
N GLY A 153 -3.37 0.84 4.84
CA GLY A 153 -2.50 0.00 4.03
C GLY A 153 -1.05 0.46 3.96
N ILE A 154 -0.27 -0.34 3.23
CA ILE A 154 1.15 -0.12 3.04
C ILE A 154 1.53 -0.34 1.57
N CYS A 155 2.07 0.70 0.94
CA CYS A 155 2.63 0.65 -0.40
C CYS A 155 4.11 0.23 -0.32
N GLN A 156 4.48 -0.81 -1.04
CA GLN A 156 5.82 -1.41 -0.98
C GLN A 156 6.67 -0.86 -2.13
N TYR A 157 7.80 -0.24 -1.80
CA TYR A 157 8.74 0.37 -2.76
C TYR A 157 10.09 -0.31 -2.67
N HIS A 158 10.45 -1.04 -3.72
CA HIS A 158 11.74 -1.68 -3.83
C HIS A 158 12.78 -0.69 -4.39
N HIS A 159 13.66 -0.23 -3.51
CA HIS A 159 14.67 0.80 -3.82
C HIS A 159 15.60 0.42 -4.99
N ASP A 160 15.96 -0.87 -5.09
CA ASP A 160 16.93 -1.32 -6.11
C ASP A 160 16.29 -1.45 -7.51
N THR A 161 14.95 -1.42 -7.60
CA THR A 161 14.20 -1.58 -8.87
C THR A 161 13.58 -0.28 -9.37
N LEU A 162 13.07 0.54 -8.45
CA LEU A 162 12.38 1.77 -8.80
C LEU A 162 13.35 2.90 -9.11
N PRO A 163 13.05 3.76 -10.08
CA PRO A 163 13.84 4.95 -10.35
C PRO A 163 13.85 5.90 -9.14
N ARG A 164 14.94 6.66 -9.02
CA ARG A 164 15.12 7.61 -7.93
C ARG A 164 13.99 8.64 -7.83
N ASP A 165 13.42 9.05 -8.95
CA ASP A 165 12.32 10.01 -8.98
C ASP A 165 11.02 9.41 -8.47
N ALA A 166 10.71 8.14 -8.79
CA ALA A 166 9.58 7.43 -8.19
C ALA A 166 9.73 7.32 -6.67
N MET A 167 10.95 7.04 -6.18
CA MET A 167 11.24 6.99 -4.75
C MET A 167 11.05 8.37 -4.06
N ARG A 168 11.47 9.45 -4.71
CA ARG A 168 11.25 10.81 -4.18
C ARG A 168 9.77 11.16 -4.12
N GLN A 169 9.03 10.83 -5.18
CA GLN A 169 7.60 11.08 -5.25
C GLN A 169 6.82 10.29 -4.18
N SER A 170 7.22 9.03 -3.91
CA SER A 170 6.59 8.24 -2.86
C SER A 170 6.70 8.91 -1.48
N LEU A 171 7.84 9.56 -1.20
CA LEU A 171 8.03 10.30 0.05
C LEU A 171 7.11 11.52 0.20
N LEU A 172 6.63 12.10 -0.90
CA LEU A 172 5.77 13.28 -0.84
C LEU A 172 4.32 12.94 -0.50
N ILE A 173 3.90 11.70 -0.76
CA ILE A 173 2.51 11.28 -0.68
C ILE A 173 2.22 10.54 0.63
N HIS A 174 3.20 9.85 1.21
CA HIS A 174 2.97 9.00 2.36
C HIS A 174 3.28 9.72 3.68
N PRO A 175 2.31 9.86 4.58
CA PRO A 175 2.52 10.49 5.89
C PRO A 175 3.43 9.68 6.81
N THR A 176 3.57 8.38 6.55
CA THR A 176 4.45 7.50 7.33
C THR A 176 5.33 6.67 6.42
N VAL A 177 6.62 6.64 6.73
CA VAL A 177 7.63 5.86 6.01
C VAL A 177 8.25 4.84 6.94
N VAL A 178 8.35 3.60 6.46
CA VAL A 178 9.06 2.50 7.09
C VAL A 178 10.25 2.14 6.20
N ILE A 179 11.43 2.07 6.78
CA ILE A 179 12.67 1.76 6.04
C ILE A 179 13.22 0.43 6.54
N ASN A 180 13.37 -0.53 5.66
CA ASN A 180 13.96 -1.84 5.91
C ASN A 180 13.47 -2.54 7.20
N GLU A 181 12.21 -2.37 7.57
CA GLU A 181 11.58 -2.98 8.75
C GLU A 181 11.98 -2.38 10.11
N THR A 182 12.99 -1.55 10.17
CA THR A 182 13.59 -1.12 11.44
C THR A 182 13.29 0.31 11.82
N LEU A 183 13.04 1.17 10.87
CA LEU A 183 12.81 2.59 11.10
C LEU A 183 11.45 3.02 10.58
N LYS A 184 10.52 3.32 11.48
CA LYS A 184 9.26 3.97 11.18
C LYS A 184 9.35 5.44 11.59
N ILE A 185 9.13 6.33 10.63
CA ILE A 185 9.14 7.77 10.87
C ILE A 185 7.83 8.41 10.38
N ILE A 186 7.37 9.42 11.12
CA ILE A 186 6.42 10.38 10.57
C ILE A 186 7.19 11.16 9.52
N ASN A 187 6.66 11.19 8.31
CA ASN A 187 7.38 11.76 7.19
C ASN A 187 7.30 13.30 7.23
N PRO A 188 8.40 14.00 7.47
CA PRO A 188 8.41 15.47 7.50
C PRO A 188 8.22 16.09 6.12
N HIS A 189 8.39 15.33 5.05
CA HIS A 189 8.24 15.78 3.66
C HIS A 189 6.86 15.51 3.10
N TYR A 190 5.96 14.88 3.88
CA TYR A 190 4.60 14.63 3.47
C TYR A 190 3.86 15.94 3.23
N LEU A 191 3.32 16.07 2.04
CA LEU A 191 2.54 17.23 1.65
C LEU A 191 1.08 17.02 2.05
N LYS A 192 0.66 17.69 3.14
CA LYS A 192 -0.75 17.72 3.57
C LYS A 192 -1.57 18.51 2.57
N PHE A 193 -2.18 17.81 1.61
CA PHE A 193 -3.09 18.45 0.68
C PHE A 193 -4.54 18.36 1.13
N LYS A 194 -5.24 19.51 1.05
CA LYS A 194 -6.69 19.50 0.85
C LYS A 194 -6.91 19.32 -0.64
N TRP A 195 -7.22 18.11 -1.06
CA TRP A 195 -7.50 17.81 -2.46
C TRP A 195 -8.84 18.39 -2.87
N PRO A 196 -8.90 19.37 -3.79
CA PRO A 196 -10.16 19.69 -4.44
C PRO A 196 -10.54 18.53 -5.36
N THR A 197 -11.79 18.10 -5.30
CA THR A 197 -12.29 16.92 -6.02
C THR A 197 -12.33 17.09 -7.55
N ASP A 198 -12.15 18.30 -8.05
CA ASP A 198 -12.27 18.71 -9.45
C ASP A 198 -10.94 18.94 -10.19
N ILE A 199 -9.81 18.84 -9.49
CA ILE A 199 -8.49 19.08 -10.07
C ILE A 199 -7.95 17.79 -10.70
N ASN A 200 -7.56 17.86 -11.97
CA ASN A 200 -6.93 16.74 -12.67
C ASN A 200 -5.52 16.42 -12.09
N THR A 201 -4.99 15.24 -12.42
CA THR A 201 -3.73 14.73 -11.86
C THR A 201 -2.55 15.68 -12.10
N ASN A 202 -2.44 16.27 -13.30
CA ASN A 202 -1.34 17.19 -13.61
C ASN A 202 -1.39 18.46 -12.76
N GLN A 203 -2.58 19.03 -12.55
CA GLN A 203 -2.75 20.20 -11.68
C GLN A 203 -2.45 19.86 -10.22
N LYS A 204 -2.77 18.62 -9.78
CA LYS A 204 -2.38 18.12 -8.45
C LYS A 204 -0.85 18.06 -8.31
N LEU A 205 -0.15 17.51 -9.31
CA LEU A 205 1.31 17.44 -9.34
C LEU A 205 1.96 18.83 -9.37
N ASP A 206 1.46 19.73 -10.20
CA ASP A 206 1.97 21.11 -10.29
C ASP A 206 1.83 21.84 -8.95
N LYS A 207 0.70 21.64 -8.27
CA LYS A 207 0.49 22.20 -6.94
C LYS A 207 1.47 21.63 -5.91
N MET A 208 1.71 20.31 -5.94
CA MET A 208 2.71 19.65 -5.08
C MET A 208 4.09 20.25 -5.30
N LEU A 209 4.52 20.37 -6.56
CA LEU A 209 5.81 20.97 -6.91
C LEU A 209 5.93 22.42 -6.42
N ALA A 210 4.87 23.22 -6.61
CA ALA A 210 4.85 24.61 -6.15
C ALA A 210 4.96 24.75 -4.62
N GLU A 211 4.38 23.83 -3.85
CA GLU A 211 4.52 23.82 -2.39
C GLU A 211 5.93 23.40 -1.95
N LEU A 212 6.55 22.44 -2.66
CA LEU A 212 7.94 22.04 -2.40
C LEU A 212 8.94 23.16 -2.63
N CYS A 213 8.73 23.99 -3.66
CA CYS A 213 9.61 25.11 -3.98
C CYS A 213 9.48 26.31 -3.04
N LYS A 214 8.50 26.30 -2.12
CA LYS A 214 8.33 27.34 -1.10
C LYS A 214 9.06 27.02 0.22
N GLN A 215 9.60 25.81 0.36
CA GLN A 215 10.40 25.37 1.51
C GLN A 215 11.90 25.57 1.24
#